data_fdbbc6262a54f86daa1655c9ea60e818
#
_entry.id   fdbbc6262a54f86daa1655c9ea60e818
#
_cell.length_a   1.000
_cell.length_b   1.000
_cell.length_c   1.000
_cell.angle_alpha   90.00
_cell.angle_beta   90.00
_cell.angle_gamma   90.00
#
_symmetry.space_group_name_H-M   'P 1'
#
loop_
_entity.id
_entity.type
_entity.pdbx_description
1 polymer ?
#
loop_
_entity_poly.entity_id
_entity_poly.type
_entity_poly.pdbx_seq_one_letter_code
_entity_poly.pdbx_strand_id
1 'polypeptide(L)'
;MLFRSIKHLSSVETLGCTTVICTDKTGTLTENRMKVDRFYVDRLVIESREGCFFTRGRLISTADAERWQSFFDALLNCHNAKRVRKADGRFAVTGDPTEVALLEFAIEHGLAHRPPLRRMAELAFDADRKRMSTLHWLEGKLIAFTKGAPESVLALCAHVWTHGERIPLTADERTRILAQSKTFAEQEIGRAHV
;
A
#
# COMPACT_ATOMS: atom_id res chain seq x y z
N MET A 1 -4.68 -11.37 23.10
CA MET A 1 -5.58 -12.53 22.94
C MET A 1 -6.83 -12.26 23.78
N LEU A 2 -7.99 -12.11 23.16
CA LEU A 2 -9.26 -11.86 23.86
C LEU A 2 -9.90 -13.21 24.13
N PHE A 3 -9.87 -13.66 25.38
CA PHE A 3 -10.63 -14.85 25.80
C PHE A 3 -12.11 -14.48 25.86
N ARG A 4 -12.94 -15.10 25.01
CA ARG A 4 -14.39 -15.05 25.13
C ARG A 4 -14.86 -16.29 25.89
N SER A 5 -15.46 -16.10 27.03
CA SER A 5 -16.05 -17.18 27.83
C SER A 5 -17.46 -17.48 27.30
N ILE A 6 -17.75 -18.74 27.01
CA ILE A 6 -19.11 -19.21 26.68
C ILE A 6 -19.82 -19.47 27.99
N LYS A 7 -20.93 -18.75 28.24
CA LYS A 7 -21.67 -18.83 29.51
C LYS A 7 -22.87 -19.80 29.51
N HIS A 8 -23.20 -20.37 28.34
CA HIS A 8 -24.31 -21.31 28.20
C HIS A 8 -23.82 -22.72 27.90
N LEU A 9 -24.19 -23.69 28.75
CA LEU A 9 -23.78 -25.09 28.63
C LEU A 9 -24.22 -25.73 27.29
N SER A 10 -25.42 -25.41 26.82
CA SER A 10 -25.94 -25.85 25.52
C SER A 10 -25.11 -25.41 24.34
N SER A 11 -24.48 -24.21 24.42
CA SER A 11 -23.60 -23.71 23.35
C SER A 11 -22.27 -24.43 23.32
N VAL A 12 -21.78 -24.90 24.48
CA VAL A 12 -20.55 -25.73 24.56
C VAL A 12 -20.77 -27.12 23.98
N GLU A 13 -21.92 -27.71 24.27
CA GLU A 13 -22.30 -29.02 23.76
C GLU A 13 -22.49 -29.00 22.23
N THR A 14 -23.18 -27.99 21.70
CA THR A 14 -23.33 -27.78 20.26
C THR A 14 -21.97 -27.58 19.59
N LEU A 15 -21.04 -26.82 20.19
CA LEU A 15 -19.70 -26.60 19.66
C LEU A 15 -18.89 -27.91 19.65
N GLY A 16 -19.04 -28.75 20.70
CA GLY A 16 -18.36 -30.04 20.80
C GLY A 16 -18.82 -31.09 19.77
N CYS A 17 -20.03 -30.94 19.22
CA CYS A 17 -20.59 -31.82 18.18
C CYS A 17 -20.34 -31.32 16.77
N THR A 18 -19.65 -30.17 16.58
CA THR A 18 -19.43 -29.59 15.27
C THR A 18 -18.36 -30.40 14.49
N THR A 19 -18.70 -30.87 13.31
CA THR A 19 -17.78 -31.56 12.41
C THR A 19 -17.13 -30.66 11.35
N VAL A 20 -17.72 -29.49 11.13
CA VAL A 20 -17.22 -28.49 10.17
C VAL A 20 -17.29 -27.08 10.79
N ILE A 21 -16.21 -26.35 10.73
CA ILE A 21 -16.14 -24.96 11.15
C ILE A 21 -15.87 -24.10 9.90
N CYS A 22 -16.86 -23.27 9.55
CA CYS A 22 -16.69 -22.25 8.51
C CYS A 22 -16.27 -20.95 9.18
N THR A 23 -15.11 -20.43 8.83
CA THR A 23 -14.62 -19.15 9.36
C THR A 23 -14.27 -18.21 8.22
N ASP A 24 -14.58 -16.92 8.39
CA ASP A 24 -14.06 -15.90 7.49
C ASP A 24 -12.55 -15.74 7.74
N LYS A 25 -11.80 -15.58 6.66
CA LYS A 25 -10.35 -15.37 6.73
C LYS A 25 -10.04 -13.99 7.31
N THR A 26 -10.70 -12.95 6.79
CA THR A 26 -10.35 -11.56 7.07
C THR A 26 -10.90 -11.07 8.41
N GLY A 27 -10.02 -10.67 9.33
CA GLY A 27 -10.41 -10.20 10.66
C GLY A 27 -10.76 -11.29 11.65
N THR A 28 -10.73 -12.57 11.25
CA THR A 28 -10.93 -13.74 12.13
C THR A 28 -9.66 -14.58 12.22
N LEU A 29 -9.11 -15.00 11.09
CA LEU A 29 -7.81 -15.69 11.02
C LEU A 29 -6.63 -14.71 10.80
N THR A 30 -6.91 -13.49 10.41
CA THR A 30 -5.93 -12.43 10.22
C THR A 30 -6.29 -11.23 11.09
N GLU A 31 -5.32 -10.40 11.41
CA GLU A 31 -5.51 -9.14 12.16
C GLU A 31 -6.22 -8.05 11.36
N ASN A 32 -6.63 -8.31 10.12
CA ASN A 32 -7.16 -7.32 9.17
C ASN A 32 -6.24 -6.09 9.03
N ARG A 33 -4.94 -6.33 9.10
CA ARG A 33 -3.90 -5.31 9.00
C ARG A 33 -3.04 -5.58 7.78
N MET A 34 -2.94 -4.61 6.91
CA MET A 34 -2.05 -4.65 5.76
C MET A 34 -0.73 -3.96 6.09
N LYS A 35 0.36 -4.42 5.51
CA LYS A 35 1.68 -3.81 5.59
C LYS A 35 2.34 -3.85 4.21
N VAL A 36 3.09 -2.80 3.86
CA VAL A 36 3.94 -2.81 2.67
C VAL A 36 5.22 -3.57 3.01
N ASP A 37 5.39 -4.75 2.43
CA ASP A 37 6.56 -5.62 2.58
C ASP A 37 7.57 -5.38 1.46
N ARG A 38 7.06 -5.20 0.23
CA ARG A 38 7.87 -5.01 -0.97
C ARG A 38 7.22 -4.04 -1.94
N PHE A 39 8.03 -3.36 -2.73
CA PHE A 39 7.58 -2.55 -3.85
C PHE A 39 8.54 -2.67 -5.03
N TYR A 40 8.06 -2.35 -6.21
CA TYR A 40 8.83 -2.37 -7.45
C TYR A 40 9.00 -0.96 -7.98
N VAL A 41 10.21 -0.50 -8.04
CA VAL A 41 10.58 0.82 -8.55
C VAL A 41 11.93 0.74 -9.23
N ASP A 42 12.12 1.52 -10.27
CA ASP A 42 13.42 1.61 -10.97
C ASP A 42 13.96 0.24 -11.44
N ARG A 43 13.06 -0.65 -11.87
CA ARG A 43 13.33 -2.05 -12.25
C ARG A 43 13.88 -2.92 -11.13
N LEU A 44 13.78 -2.46 -9.89
CA LEU A 44 14.25 -3.18 -8.71
C LEU A 44 13.06 -3.61 -7.84
N VAL A 45 13.16 -4.81 -7.30
CA VAL A 45 12.32 -5.24 -6.18
C VAL A 45 13.00 -4.78 -4.91
N ILE A 46 12.31 -3.96 -4.16
CA ILE A 46 12.77 -3.38 -2.90
C ILE A 46 11.98 -4.02 -1.77
N GLU A 47 12.68 -4.53 -0.78
CA GLU A 47 12.11 -5.03 0.47
C GLU A 47 12.17 -3.92 1.53
N SER A 48 11.09 -3.79 2.30
CA SER A 48 10.99 -2.87 3.43
C SER A 48 11.11 -3.64 4.73
N ARG A 49 12.14 -3.34 5.54
CA ARG A 49 12.37 -3.98 6.83
C ARG A 49 12.87 -2.94 7.83
N GLU A 50 12.18 -2.81 8.98
CA GLU A 50 12.63 -1.98 10.12
C GLU A 50 13.02 -0.54 9.73
N GLY A 51 12.23 0.10 8.86
CA GLY A 51 12.50 1.47 8.41
C GLY A 51 13.62 1.60 7.38
N CYS A 52 14.17 0.49 6.88
CA CYS A 52 15.23 0.46 5.88
C CYS A 52 14.78 -0.21 4.59
N PHE A 53 15.43 0.13 3.48
CA PHE A 53 15.20 -0.47 2.17
C PHE A 53 16.34 -1.40 1.79
N PHE A 54 15.97 -2.56 1.23
CA PHE A 54 16.93 -3.55 0.77
C PHE A 54 16.60 -3.99 -0.65
N THR A 55 17.62 -4.28 -1.45
CA THR A 55 17.48 -4.98 -2.73
C THR A 55 18.48 -6.12 -2.79
N ARG A 56 18.02 -7.35 -3.07
CA ARG A 56 18.86 -8.55 -3.10
C ARG A 56 19.74 -8.70 -1.84
N GLY A 57 19.17 -8.37 -0.67
CA GLY A 57 19.88 -8.44 0.61
C GLY A 57 20.87 -7.29 0.89
N ARG A 58 21.02 -6.31 -0.01
CA ARG A 58 21.87 -5.14 0.19
C ARG A 58 21.05 -3.94 0.64
N LEU A 59 21.54 -3.24 1.66
CA LEU A 59 20.96 -2.00 2.13
C LEU A 59 21.05 -0.91 1.04
N ILE A 60 19.95 -0.20 0.83
CA ILE A 60 19.89 0.94 -0.08
C ILE A 60 20.11 2.20 0.74
N SER A 61 21.00 3.06 0.28
CA SER A 61 21.27 4.33 0.93
C SER A 61 20.09 5.31 0.78
N THR A 62 19.98 6.28 1.69
CA THR A 62 19.00 7.37 1.58
C THR A 62 19.17 8.17 0.29
N ALA A 63 20.41 8.44 -0.12
CA ALA A 63 20.70 9.13 -1.38
C ALA A 63 20.20 8.35 -2.61
N ASP A 64 20.30 7.00 -2.57
CA ASP A 64 19.73 6.17 -3.63
C ASP A 64 18.20 6.18 -3.63
N ALA A 65 17.57 6.31 -2.46
CA ALA A 65 16.12 6.39 -2.36
C ALA A 65 15.56 7.76 -2.80
N GLU A 66 16.34 8.84 -2.73
CA GLU A 66 15.91 10.18 -3.16
C GLU A 66 15.46 10.23 -4.63
N ARG A 67 16.03 9.38 -5.49
CA ARG A 67 15.62 9.28 -6.90
C ARG A 67 14.18 8.77 -7.08
N TRP A 68 13.57 8.17 -6.05
CA TRP A 68 12.19 7.69 -6.05
C TRP A 68 11.19 8.68 -5.46
N GLN A 69 11.58 9.94 -5.33
CA GLN A 69 10.77 10.98 -4.69
C GLN A 69 9.35 11.06 -5.25
N SER A 70 9.19 11.01 -6.57
CA SER A 70 7.85 11.06 -7.20
C SER A 70 6.96 9.88 -6.81
N PHE A 71 7.55 8.70 -6.58
CA PHE A 71 6.84 7.53 -6.06
C PHE A 71 6.36 7.79 -4.63
N PHE A 72 7.23 8.30 -3.76
CA PHE A 72 6.87 8.62 -2.38
C PHE A 72 5.85 9.76 -2.29
N ASP A 73 5.97 10.78 -3.15
CA ASP A 73 5.00 11.86 -3.24
C ASP A 73 3.60 11.34 -3.63
N ALA A 74 3.53 10.36 -4.53
CA ALA A 74 2.26 9.71 -4.87
C ALA A 74 1.67 8.93 -3.68
N LEU A 75 2.50 8.21 -2.91
CA LEU A 75 2.05 7.50 -1.70
C LEU A 75 1.49 8.47 -0.65
N LEU A 76 2.17 9.59 -0.43
CA LEU A 76 1.82 10.57 0.59
C LEU A 76 0.59 11.43 0.22
N ASN A 77 0.28 11.58 -1.05
CA ASN A 77 -0.74 12.53 -1.50
C ASN A 77 -1.96 11.88 -2.14
N CYS A 78 -1.85 10.62 -2.65
CA CYS A 78 -2.97 9.93 -3.30
C CYS A 78 -3.66 8.94 -2.37
N HIS A 79 -4.25 9.43 -1.27
CA HIS A 79 -5.03 8.62 -0.31
C HIS A 79 -6.02 9.49 0.47
N ASN A 80 -7.01 8.84 1.13
CA ASN A 80 -7.97 9.43 2.04
C ASN A 80 -7.75 9.02 3.52
N ALA A 81 -6.71 8.23 3.80
CA ALA A 81 -6.33 7.88 5.16
C ALA A 81 -5.94 9.13 5.96
N LYS A 82 -6.27 9.15 7.24
CA LYS A 82 -6.06 10.29 8.14
C LYS A 82 -5.22 9.88 9.34
N ARG A 83 -4.27 10.75 9.72
CA ARG A 83 -3.55 10.64 10.97
C ARG A 83 -4.37 11.30 12.08
N VAL A 84 -4.78 10.53 13.09
CA VAL A 84 -5.56 11.00 14.23
C VAL A 84 -4.78 10.83 15.53
N ARG A 85 -4.92 11.79 16.44
CA ARG A 85 -4.32 11.71 17.77
C ARG A 85 -5.28 10.97 18.71
N LYS A 86 -4.79 9.91 19.36
CA LYS A 86 -5.52 9.15 20.35
C LYS A 86 -5.56 9.89 21.70
N ALA A 87 -6.46 9.49 22.60
CA ALA A 87 -6.56 10.03 23.94
C ALA A 87 -5.27 9.84 24.78
N ASP A 88 -4.48 8.80 24.50
CA ASP A 88 -3.18 8.52 25.11
C ASP A 88 -2.01 9.34 24.53
N GLY A 89 -2.31 10.29 23.64
CA GLY A 89 -1.35 11.17 22.97
C GLY A 89 -0.63 10.56 21.77
N ARG A 90 -0.75 9.26 21.54
CA ARG A 90 -0.18 8.58 20.37
C ARG A 90 -0.96 8.89 19.11
N PHE A 91 -0.31 8.76 17.97
CA PHE A 91 -0.98 8.87 16.67
C PHE A 91 -1.39 7.50 16.14
N ALA A 92 -2.52 7.44 15.47
CA ALA A 92 -2.97 6.30 14.70
C ALA A 92 -3.35 6.77 13.29
N VAL A 93 -3.27 5.87 12.33
CA VAL A 93 -3.79 6.09 10.99
C VAL A 93 -5.14 5.38 10.87
N THR A 94 -6.11 6.03 10.25
CA THR A 94 -7.47 5.51 10.04
C THR A 94 -7.90 5.73 8.60
N GLY A 95 -8.65 4.79 8.04
CA GLY A 95 -9.13 4.83 6.66
C GLY A 95 -9.29 3.44 6.06
N ASP A 96 -9.29 3.35 4.75
CA ASP A 96 -9.21 2.07 4.03
C ASP A 96 -7.93 1.32 4.41
N PRO A 97 -7.96 0.00 4.64
CA PRO A 97 -6.79 -0.77 5.07
C PRO A 97 -5.57 -0.62 4.15
N THR A 98 -5.78 -0.56 2.83
CA THR A 98 -4.69 -0.38 1.86
C THR A 98 -4.07 1.01 2.00
N GLU A 99 -4.89 2.04 2.14
CA GLU A 99 -4.43 3.42 2.30
C GLU A 99 -3.73 3.64 3.64
N VAL A 100 -4.25 3.00 4.70
CA VAL A 100 -3.61 2.98 6.02
C VAL A 100 -2.21 2.39 5.92
N ALA A 101 -2.06 1.22 5.26
CA ALA A 101 -0.76 0.57 5.07
C ALA A 101 0.24 1.45 4.31
N LEU A 102 -0.20 2.13 3.26
CA LEU A 102 0.65 3.05 2.47
C LEU A 102 1.11 4.25 3.30
N LEU A 103 0.22 4.84 4.10
CA LEU A 103 0.56 5.99 4.93
C LEU A 103 1.42 5.58 6.14
N GLU A 104 1.13 4.44 6.79
CA GLU A 104 1.99 3.89 7.85
C GLU A 104 3.40 3.60 7.33
N PHE A 105 3.53 3.01 6.14
CA PHE A 105 4.80 2.80 5.47
C PHE A 105 5.57 4.12 5.25
N ALA A 106 4.90 5.15 4.74
CA ALA A 106 5.54 6.45 4.55
C ALA A 106 6.00 7.09 5.87
N ILE A 107 5.26 6.91 6.96
CA ILE A 107 5.63 7.38 8.30
C ILE A 107 6.83 6.59 8.85
N GLU A 108 6.81 5.26 8.74
CA GLU A 108 7.88 4.36 9.23
C GLU A 108 9.24 4.70 8.59
N HIS A 109 9.23 5.02 7.30
CA HIS A 109 10.46 5.37 6.56
C HIS A 109 10.82 6.86 6.59
N GLY A 110 10.17 7.64 7.46
CA GLY A 110 10.47 9.07 7.58
C GLY A 110 10.08 9.92 6.37
N LEU A 111 9.32 9.38 5.43
CA LEU A 111 8.91 10.10 4.22
C LEU A 111 7.84 11.16 4.49
N ALA A 112 7.14 11.04 5.62
CA ALA A 112 6.07 11.96 6.04
C ALA A 112 6.56 13.26 6.67
N HIS A 113 7.85 13.58 6.58
CA HIS A 113 8.39 14.87 7.08
C HIS A 113 8.00 16.06 6.22
N ARG A 114 7.63 15.81 4.96
CA ARG A 114 7.13 16.87 4.09
C ARG A 114 5.67 17.13 4.40
N PRO A 115 5.24 18.40 4.48
CA PRO A 115 3.83 18.70 4.59
C PRO A 115 3.09 18.14 3.37
N PRO A 116 1.88 17.57 3.54
CA PRO A 116 1.08 17.12 2.41
C PRO A 116 0.81 18.30 1.46
N LEU A 117 0.86 18.02 0.17
CA LEU A 117 0.58 19.02 -0.86
C LEU A 117 -0.88 19.47 -0.77
N ARG A 118 -1.13 20.74 -1.06
CA ARG A 118 -2.50 21.25 -1.09
C ARG A 118 -3.30 20.53 -2.15
N ARG A 119 -4.28 19.73 -1.70
CA ARG A 119 -5.23 19.04 -2.59
C ARG A 119 -6.23 20.03 -3.15
N MET A 120 -6.36 20.05 -4.46
CA MET A 120 -7.27 20.91 -5.21
C MET A 120 -8.55 20.19 -5.60
N ALA A 121 -8.45 18.92 -5.98
CA ALA A 121 -9.57 18.09 -6.37
C ALA A 121 -9.25 16.61 -6.18
N GLU A 122 -10.28 15.78 -6.24
CA GLU A 122 -10.21 14.33 -6.17
C GLU A 122 -11.16 13.72 -7.19
N LEU A 123 -10.68 12.69 -7.87
CA LEU A 123 -11.47 11.70 -8.58
C LEU A 123 -11.42 10.43 -7.76
N ALA A 124 -12.45 10.19 -6.95
CA ALA A 124 -12.54 9.05 -6.05
C ALA A 124 -12.33 7.72 -6.78
N PHE A 125 -12.00 6.67 -6.03
CA PHE A 125 -11.91 5.33 -6.59
C PHE A 125 -13.24 4.94 -7.24
N ASP A 126 -13.14 4.41 -8.43
CA ASP A 126 -14.25 3.93 -9.23
C ASP A 126 -13.95 2.53 -9.73
N ALA A 127 -14.89 1.59 -9.55
CA ALA A 127 -14.68 0.17 -9.85
C ALA A 127 -14.50 -0.11 -11.36
N ASP A 128 -15.13 0.69 -12.22
CA ASP A 128 -14.98 0.53 -13.67
C ASP A 128 -13.64 1.06 -14.15
N ARG A 129 -13.21 2.18 -13.59
CA ARG A 129 -11.89 2.77 -13.87
C ARG A 129 -10.76 2.04 -13.14
N LYS A 130 -11.04 1.34 -12.04
CA LYS A 130 -10.09 0.65 -11.13
C LYS A 130 -8.94 1.55 -10.65
N ARG A 131 -9.19 2.86 -10.48
CA ARG A 131 -8.20 3.83 -10.03
C ARG A 131 -8.84 5.05 -9.40
N MET A 132 -8.08 5.73 -8.56
CA MET A 132 -8.39 7.06 -8.04
C MET A 132 -7.30 8.04 -8.44
N SER A 133 -7.62 9.33 -8.45
CA SER A 133 -6.65 10.39 -8.71
C SER A 133 -6.89 11.56 -7.76
N THR A 134 -5.81 12.19 -7.34
CA THR A 134 -5.85 13.43 -6.56
C THR A 134 -5.04 14.51 -7.28
N LEU A 135 -5.57 15.72 -7.32
CA LEU A 135 -4.93 16.87 -7.95
C LEU A 135 -4.36 17.78 -6.89
N HIS A 136 -3.13 18.20 -7.09
CA HIS A 136 -2.37 19.00 -6.13
C HIS A 136 -1.67 20.16 -6.80
N TRP A 137 -1.45 21.22 -6.02
CA TRP A 137 -0.66 22.36 -6.46
C TRP A 137 0.77 22.21 -5.95
N LEU A 138 1.73 22.17 -6.86
CA LEU A 138 3.16 22.08 -6.54
C LEU A 138 3.96 23.01 -7.47
N GLU A 139 4.74 23.91 -6.88
CA GLU A 139 5.66 24.81 -7.58
C GLU A 139 5.03 25.54 -8.77
N GLY A 140 3.82 26.05 -8.58
CA GLY A 140 3.11 26.79 -9.63
C GLY A 140 2.47 25.93 -10.71
N LYS A 141 2.46 24.59 -10.53
CA LYS A 141 1.87 23.63 -11.49
C LYS A 141 0.80 22.76 -10.83
N LEU A 142 -0.19 22.38 -11.61
CA LEU A 142 -1.17 21.37 -11.21
C LEU A 142 -0.63 19.99 -11.55
N ILE A 143 -0.50 19.14 -10.52
CA ILE A 143 0.00 17.77 -10.63
C ILE A 143 -1.11 16.81 -10.20
N ALA A 144 -1.27 15.72 -10.95
CA ALA A 144 -2.15 14.62 -10.61
C ALA A 144 -1.34 13.40 -10.14
N PHE A 145 -1.67 12.88 -8.97
CA PHE A 145 -1.23 11.55 -8.53
C PHE A 145 -2.36 10.57 -8.74
N THR A 146 -2.05 9.42 -9.33
CA THR A 146 -3.03 8.37 -9.62
C THR A 146 -2.52 7.04 -9.09
N LYS A 147 -3.38 6.32 -8.38
CA LYS A 147 -3.16 4.93 -7.96
C LYS A 147 -4.32 4.05 -8.40
N GLY A 148 -4.05 2.78 -8.63
CA GLY A 148 -5.07 1.82 -9.05
C GLY A 148 -4.47 0.50 -9.53
N ALA A 149 -5.29 -0.32 -10.17
CA ALA A 149 -4.86 -1.56 -10.77
C ALA A 149 -3.77 -1.29 -11.83
N PRO A 150 -2.65 -2.04 -11.81
CA PRO A 150 -1.51 -1.80 -12.69
C PRO A 150 -1.89 -1.69 -14.16
N GLU A 151 -2.77 -2.56 -14.65
CA GLU A 151 -3.25 -2.57 -16.04
C GLU A 151 -3.94 -1.24 -16.39
N SER A 152 -4.77 -0.77 -15.48
CA SER A 152 -5.56 0.45 -15.64
C SER A 152 -4.70 1.72 -15.64
N VAL A 153 -3.69 1.75 -14.76
CA VAL A 153 -2.76 2.90 -14.67
C VAL A 153 -1.80 2.89 -15.84
N LEU A 154 -1.17 1.76 -16.14
CA LEU A 154 -0.22 1.63 -17.25
C LEU A 154 -0.84 1.97 -18.61
N ALA A 155 -2.13 1.68 -18.82
CA ALA A 155 -2.82 2.04 -20.07
C ALA A 155 -2.79 3.55 -20.36
N LEU A 156 -2.67 4.38 -19.30
CA LEU A 156 -2.62 5.84 -19.41
C LEU A 156 -1.19 6.39 -19.48
N CYS A 157 -0.19 5.56 -19.19
CA CYS A 157 1.19 6.02 -19.10
C CYS A 157 1.84 6.06 -20.49
N ALA A 158 2.41 7.21 -20.84
CA ALA A 158 3.26 7.38 -22.02
C ALA A 158 4.76 7.21 -21.68
N HIS A 159 5.13 7.36 -20.42
CA HIS A 159 6.50 7.33 -19.95
C HIS A 159 6.63 6.51 -18.67
N VAL A 160 7.85 6.07 -18.40
CA VAL A 160 8.25 5.47 -17.11
C VAL A 160 9.46 6.24 -16.57
N TRP A 161 9.53 6.37 -15.26
CA TRP A 161 10.67 6.93 -14.57
C TRP A 161 11.64 5.81 -14.17
N THR A 162 12.88 5.89 -14.63
CA THR A 162 13.91 4.90 -14.31
C THR A 162 15.30 5.54 -14.32
N HIS A 163 16.17 5.15 -13.39
CA HIS A 163 17.52 5.69 -13.21
C HIS A 163 17.58 7.23 -13.10
N GLY A 164 16.53 7.83 -12.51
CA GLY A 164 16.44 9.29 -12.38
C GLY A 164 15.97 10.01 -13.64
N GLU A 165 15.58 9.30 -14.69
CA GLU A 165 15.17 9.86 -15.97
C GLU A 165 13.76 9.41 -16.39
N ARG A 166 13.08 10.27 -17.13
CA ARG A 166 11.79 9.98 -17.74
C ARG A 166 12.02 9.47 -19.16
N ILE A 167 11.77 8.19 -19.40
CA ILE A 167 11.89 7.57 -20.71
C ILE A 167 10.53 7.13 -21.27
N PRO A 168 10.35 6.98 -22.59
CA PRO A 168 9.11 6.44 -23.17
C PRO A 168 8.81 5.05 -22.62
N LEU A 169 7.52 4.79 -22.29
CA LEU A 169 7.07 3.49 -21.85
C LEU A 169 6.87 2.57 -23.05
N THR A 170 7.86 1.72 -23.31
CA THR A 170 7.81 0.72 -24.39
C THR A 170 6.89 -0.44 -24.07
N ALA A 171 6.52 -1.24 -25.08
CA ALA A 171 5.75 -2.47 -24.88
C ALA A 171 6.48 -3.49 -23.98
N ASP A 172 7.79 -3.61 -24.13
CA ASP A 172 8.61 -4.51 -23.31
C ASP A 172 8.63 -4.06 -21.83
N GLU A 173 8.76 -2.75 -21.59
CA GLU A 173 8.74 -2.22 -20.22
C GLU A 173 7.37 -2.41 -19.58
N ARG A 174 6.29 -2.20 -20.33
CA ARG A 174 4.91 -2.47 -19.88
C ARG A 174 4.73 -3.94 -19.50
N THR A 175 5.20 -4.85 -20.36
CA THR A 175 5.15 -6.30 -20.09
C THR A 175 5.94 -6.67 -18.86
N ARG A 176 7.13 -6.10 -18.67
CA ARG A 176 7.96 -6.32 -17.47
C ARG A 176 7.27 -5.88 -16.19
N ILE A 177 6.68 -4.69 -16.16
CA ILE A 177 5.96 -4.18 -14.98
C ILE A 177 4.77 -5.07 -14.65
N LEU A 178 3.97 -5.48 -15.64
CA LEU A 178 2.82 -6.37 -15.44
C LEU A 178 3.25 -7.76 -14.95
N ALA A 179 4.32 -8.31 -15.49
CA ALA A 179 4.87 -9.58 -15.03
C ALA A 179 5.32 -9.51 -13.56
N GLN A 180 5.97 -8.41 -13.15
CA GLN A 180 6.35 -8.20 -11.76
C GLN A 180 5.14 -8.06 -10.84
N SER A 181 4.10 -7.36 -11.27
CA SER A 181 2.84 -7.24 -10.54
C SER A 181 2.19 -8.62 -10.33
N LYS A 182 2.16 -9.45 -11.37
CA LYS A 182 1.67 -10.84 -11.29
C LYS A 182 2.48 -11.67 -10.29
N THR A 183 3.80 -11.58 -10.35
CA THR A 183 4.70 -12.28 -9.39
C THR A 183 4.40 -11.88 -7.94
N PHE A 184 4.16 -10.61 -7.67
CA PHE A 184 3.77 -10.16 -6.33
C PHE A 184 2.42 -10.74 -5.90
N ALA A 185 1.42 -10.71 -6.76
CA ALA A 185 0.11 -11.27 -6.47
C ALA A 185 0.18 -12.79 -6.17
N GLU A 186 0.97 -13.55 -6.92
CA GLU A 186 1.17 -14.98 -6.71
C GLU A 186 1.88 -15.29 -5.37
N GLN A 187 2.77 -14.42 -4.91
CA GLN A 187 3.49 -14.59 -3.64
C GLN A 187 2.65 -14.22 -2.42
N GLU A 188 1.67 -13.32 -2.56
CA GLU A 188 0.87 -12.78 -1.46
C GLU A 188 -0.41 -13.56 -1.19
N ILE A 189 -0.96 -14.27 -2.17
CA ILE A 189 -2.19 -15.06 -2.02
C ILE A 189 -2.07 -16.20 -0.99
N GLY A 190 -0.86 -16.53 -0.52
CA GLY A 190 -0.60 -17.58 0.48
C GLY A 190 -0.22 -17.09 1.88
N ARG A 191 -0.07 -15.79 2.14
CA ARG A 191 0.42 -15.26 3.42
C ARG A 191 -0.68 -14.51 4.18
N ALA A 192 -1.59 -15.27 4.79
CA ALA A 192 -2.24 -14.79 5.99
C ALA A 192 -1.23 -14.92 7.13
N HIS A 193 -0.76 -13.82 7.72
CA HIS A 193 -0.07 -13.89 9.01
C HIS A 193 -1.12 -14.27 10.06
N VAL A 194 -0.97 -15.48 10.61
CA VAL A 194 -1.71 -15.99 11.77
C VAL A 194 -1.09 -15.43 13.03
#